data_488b5500fbb20c6ff2992a8a377130fe
#
_entry.id   488b5500fbb20c6ff2992a8a377130fe
#
_cell.length_a   1.000
_cell.length_b   1.000
_cell.length_c   1.000
_cell.angle_alpha   90.00
_cell.angle_beta   90.00
_cell.angle_gamma   90.00
#
_symmetry.space_group_name_H-M   'P 1'
#
loop_
_entity.id
_entity.type
_entity.pdbx_description
1 polymer ?
#
loop_
_entity_poly.entity_id
_entity_poly.type
_entity_poly.pdbx_seq_one_letter_code
_entity_poly.pdbx_strand_id
1 'polypeptide(L)'
;NELYPLWRFKTPEKAKQSCDDIYNKFIQYLNDDDFVGADMAKKYLHMGFTRSRRYWNHSSGRKWINDGEWKVLPYDRNEQRFMDSSLIFQEYWKKARTNKKYLRLKEEFKNAIIEMES
;
A
#
# COMPACT_ATOMS: atom_id res chain seq x y z
N ASN A 1 -9.38 -12.62 3.16
CA ASN A 1 -8.47 -11.90 2.27
C ASN A 1 -7.07 -12.48 2.42
N GLU A 2 -6.50 -12.97 1.32
CA GLU A 2 -5.18 -13.62 1.32
C GLU A 2 -4.02 -12.63 1.38
N LEU A 3 -4.25 -11.35 1.15
CA LEU A 3 -3.22 -10.31 1.17
C LEU A 3 -2.91 -9.81 2.57
N TYR A 4 -3.93 -9.71 3.42
CA TYR A 4 -3.75 -9.13 4.76
C TYR A 4 -2.69 -9.86 5.59
N PRO A 5 -2.66 -11.21 5.64
CA PRO A 5 -1.63 -11.92 6.41
C PRO A 5 -0.21 -11.69 5.92
N LEU A 6 -0.05 -11.27 4.66
CA LEU A 6 1.28 -10.99 4.08
C LEU A 6 1.81 -9.61 4.42
N TRP A 7 0.94 -8.73 4.91
CA TRP A 7 1.23 -7.31 5.11
C TRP A 7 1.95 -7.08 6.45
N ARG A 8 3.24 -6.77 6.40
CA ARG A 8 4.11 -6.57 7.58
C ARG A 8 5.12 -5.48 7.30
N PHE A 9 5.41 -4.65 8.31
CA PHE A 9 6.33 -3.53 8.15
C PHE A 9 7.12 -3.16 9.41
N LYS A 10 7.15 -4.01 10.45
CA LYS A 10 7.84 -3.68 11.71
C LYS A 10 9.35 -3.52 11.56
N THR A 11 9.97 -4.22 10.62
CA THR A 11 11.38 -4.12 10.32
C THR A 11 11.58 -4.06 8.81
N PRO A 12 12.73 -3.51 8.33
CA PRO A 12 13.00 -3.51 6.89
C PRO A 12 12.99 -4.90 6.27
N GLU A 13 13.48 -5.92 6.98
CA GLU A 13 13.49 -7.31 6.51
C GLU A 13 12.05 -7.83 6.31
N LYS A 14 11.19 -7.58 7.29
CA LYS A 14 9.77 -7.95 7.19
C LYS A 14 9.06 -7.18 6.10
N ALA A 15 9.38 -5.89 5.96
CA ALA A 15 8.82 -5.06 4.89
C ALA A 15 9.22 -5.60 3.51
N LYS A 16 10.48 -5.97 3.34
CA LYS A 16 10.97 -6.54 2.07
C LYS A 16 10.25 -7.83 1.73
N GLN A 17 10.14 -8.75 2.70
CA GLN A 17 9.43 -10.00 2.51
C GLN A 17 7.95 -9.75 2.17
N SER A 18 7.32 -8.84 2.91
CA SER A 18 5.93 -8.47 2.67
C SER A 18 5.73 -7.94 1.24
N CYS A 19 6.61 -7.02 0.81
CA CYS A 19 6.54 -6.44 -0.53
C CYS A 19 6.74 -7.50 -1.60
N ASP A 20 7.70 -8.41 -1.42
CA ASP A 20 7.93 -9.49 -2.38
C ASP A 20 6.69 -10.38 -2.49
N ASP A 21 6.11 -10.77 -1.37
CA ASP A 21 4.94 -11.64 -1.35
C ASP A 21 3.71 -10.97 -1.97
N ILE A 22 3.47 -9.71 -1.60
CA ILE A 22 2.32 -8.94 -2.12
C ILE A 22 2.50 -8.65 -3.61
N TYR A 23 3.72 -8.30 -4.03
CA TYR A 23 3.99 -8.02 -5.43
C TYR A 23 3.85 -9.28 -6.29
N ASN A 24 4.27 -10.45 -5.78
CA ASN A 24 4.06 -11.72 -6.46
C ASN A 24 2.57 -12.00 -6.65
N LYS A 25 1.75 -11.71 -5.64
CA LYS A 25 0.29 -11.81 -5.76
C LYS A 25 -0.25 -10.83 -6.78
N PHE A 26 0.26 -9.60 -6.80
CA PHE A 26 -0.11 -8.59 -7.79
C PHE A 26 0.10 -9.12 -9.21
N ILE A 27 1.26 -9.71 -9.48
CA ILE A 27 1.58 -10.28 -10.79
C ILE A 27 0.66 -11.47 -11.12
N GLN A 28 0.37 -12.35 -10.15
CA GLN A 28 -0.55 -13.46 -10.34
C GLN A 28 -1.95 -12.97 -10.74
N TYR A 29 -2.46 -11.96 -10.03
CA TYR A 29 -3.76 -11.38 -10.37
C TYR A 29 -3.77 -10.79 -11.78
N LEU A 30 -2.69 -10.11 -12.18
CA LEU A 30 -2.57 -9.60 -13.55
C LEU A 30 -2.59 -10.73 -14.58
N ASN A 31 -1.89 -11.83 -14.30
CA ASN A 31 -1.86 -12.98 -15.20
C ASN A 31 -3.23 -13.65 -15.33
N ASP A 32 -4.05 -13.55 -14.30
CA ASP A 32 -5.42 -14.07 -14.30
C ASP A 32 -6.44 -13.02 -14.80
N ASP A 33 -5.98 -11.88 -15.29
CA ASP A 33 -6.82 -10.76 -15.71
C ASP A 33 -7.77 -10.28 -14.59
N ASP A 34 -7.35 -10.47 -13.33
CA ASP A 34 -8.09 -10.07 -12.14
C ASP A 34 -7.66 -8.67 -11.72
N PHE A 35 -8.31 -7.65 -12.27
CA PHE A 35 -8.01 -6.26 -11.93
C PHE A 35 -8.28 -5.97 -10.46
N VAL A 36 -9.40 -6.46 -9.92
CA VAL A 36 -9.79 -6.18 -8.52
C VAL A 36 -8.73 -6.70 -7.55
N GLY A 37 -8.25 -7.93 -7.77
CA GLY A 37 -7.16 -8.49 -6.96
C GLY A 37 -5.87 -7.70 -7.10
N ALA A 38 -5.49 -7.36 -8.32
CA ALA A 38 -4.28 -6.57 -8.57
C ALA A 38 -4.35 -5.19 -7.93
N ASP A 39 -5.50 -4.51 -8.04
CA ASP A 39 -5.71 -3.20 -7.44
C ASP A 39 -5.64 -3.26 -5.92
N MET A 40 -6.19 -4.31 -5.31
CA MET A 40 -6.10 -4.53 -3.87
C MET A 40 -4.65 -4.72 -3.43
N ALA A 41 -3.88 -5.53 -4.15
CA ALA A 41 -2.45 -5.73 -3.86
C ALA A 41 -1.68 -4.41 -3.94
N LYS A 42 -1.93 -3.61 -4.97
CA LYS A 42 -1.35 -2.27 -5.11
C LYS A 42 -1.69 -1.40 -3.90
N LYS A 43 -2.95 -1.44 -3.43
CA LYS A 43 -3.38 -0.68 -2.26
C LYS A 43 -2.67 -1.10 -0.98
N TYR A 44 -2.41 -2.39 -0.79
CA TYR A 44 -1.62 -2.86 0.36
C TYR A 44 -0.20 -2.33 0.33
N LEU A 45 0.41 -2.27 -0.85
CA LEU A 45 1.75 -1.68 -1.00
C LEU A 45 1.73 -0.18 -0.64
N HIS A 46 0.73 0.54 -1.09
CA HIS A 46 0.57 1.96 -0.76
C HIS A 46 0.32 2.16 0.74
N MET A 47 -0.55 1.36 1.35
CA MET A 47 -0.81 1.45 2.79
C MET A 47 0.42 1.11 3.61
N GLY A 48 1.24 0.17 3.17
CA GLY A 48 2.51 -0.15 3.83
C GLY A 48 3.41 1.07 3.89
N PHE A 49 3.52 1.81 2.78
CA PHE A 49 4.26 3.05 2.72
C PHE A 49 3.69 4.11 3.69
N THR A 50 2.41 4.40 3.59
CA THR A 50 1.79 5.46 4.40
C THR A 50 1.76 5.11 5.89
N ARG A 51 1.49 3.85 6.23
CA ARG A 51 1.41 3.41 7.63
C ARG A 51 2.80 3.37 8.28
N SER A 52 3.81 2.85 7.59
CA SER A 52 5.19 2.83 8.12
C SER A 52 5.70 4.25 8.35
N ARG A 53 5.43 5.15 7.39
CA ARG A 53 5.82 6.55 7.50
C ARG A 53 5.12 7.24 8.67
N ARG A 54 3.86 6.90 8.94
CA ARG A 54 3.12 7.43 10.08
C ARG A 54 3.75 6.99 11.40
N TYR A 55 4.15 5.72 11.52
CA TYR A 55 4.83 5.24 12.73
C TYR A 55 6.19 5.92 12.93
N TRP A 56 6.88 6.26 11.84
CA TRP A 56 8.12 7.01 11.93
C TRP A 56 7.89 8.46 12.35
N ASN A 57 6.90 9.13 11.79
CA ASN A 57 6.57 10.52 12.08
C ASN A 57 5.93 10.70 13.47
N HIS A 58 5.20 9.71 13.93
CA HIS A 58 4.46 9.76 15.21
C HIS A 58 4.60 8.43 15.92
N SER A 59 5.29 8.41 17.06
CA SER A 59 5.56 7.18 17.82
C SER A 59 4.29 6.42 18.21
N SER A 60 3.18 7.14 18.41
CA SER A 60 1.88 6.52 18.71
C SER A 60 1.22 5.86 17.49
N GLY A 61 1.76 6.08 16.30
CA GLY A 61 1.13 5.66 15.05
C GLY A 61 -0.10 6.47 14.68
N ARG A 62 -0.33 7.58 15.37
CA ARG A 62 -1.48 8.47 15.14
C ARG A 62 -1.03 9.85 14.70
N LYS A 63 -1.67 10.37 13.68
CA LYS A 63 -1.44 11.73 13.20
C LYS A 63 -2.33 12.75 13.93
N TRP A 64 -3.51 12.31 14.41
CA TRP A 64 -4.52 13.16 14.99
C TRP A 64 -4.83 12.73 16.42
N ILE A 65 -5.16 13.71 17.26
CA ILE A 65 -5.70 13.49 18.60
C ILE A 65 -6.96 14.32 18.77
N ASN A 66 -7.93 13.80 19.52
CA ASN A 66 -9.14 14.54 19.89
C ASN A 66 -9.09 14.81 21.39
N ASP A 67 -8.90 16.09 21.73
CA ASP A 67 -8.87 16.58 23.11
C ASP A 67 -9.90 17.73 23.21
N GLY A 68 -11.18 17.39 22.93
CA GLY A 68 -12.24 18.36 22.80
C GLY A 68 -12.36 18.93 21.38
N GLU A 69 -11.26 18.96 20.64
CA GLU A 69 -11.21 19.31 19.23
C GLU A 69 -10.10 18.52 18.56
N TRP A 70 -10.21 18.28 17.25
CA TRP A 70 -9.21 17.51 16.51
C TRP A 70 -7.96 18.36 16.27
N LYS A 71 -6.82 17.84 16.68
CA LYS A 71 -5.51 18.47 16.49
C LYS A 71 -4.55 17.52 15.80
N VAL A 72 -3.69 18.06 14.93
CA VAL A 72 -2.60 17.30 14.34
C VAL A 72 -1.49 17.18 15.37
N LEU A 73 -1.00 15.95 15.61
CA LEU A 73 0.12 15.73 16.50
C LEU A 73 1.43 16.19 15.83
N PRO A 74 2.39 16.72 16.62
CA PRO A 74 3.69 17.07 16.08
C PRO A 74 4.46 15.82 15.66
N TYR A 75 5.43 15.99 14.77
CA TYR A 75 6.34 14.92 14.42
C TYR A 75 7.28 14.62 15.58
N ASP A 76 7.42 13.35 15.92
CA ASP A 76 8.38 12.89 16.91
C ASP A 76 9.27 11.78 16.34
N ARG A 77 9.74 11.99 15.11
CA ARG A 77 10.51 11.01 14.34
C ARG A 77 11.44 10.21 15.24
N ASN A 78 11.19 8.90 15.26
CA ASN A 78 11.77 8.05 16.27
C ASN A 78 12.61 6.93 15.66
N GLU A 79 12.03 5.77 15.35
CA GLU A 79 12.78 4.61 14.91
C GLU A 79 13.00 4.60 13.41
N GLN A 80 14.27 4.66 12.99
CA GLN A 80 14.66 4.67 11.58
C GLN A 80 14.12 3.46 10.81
N ARG A 81 13.92 2.31 11.49
CA ARG A 81 13.38 1.10 10.84
C ARG A 81 12.06 1.35 10.14
N PHE A 82 11.20 2.23 10.67
CA PHE A 82 9.93 2.54 10.05
C PHE A 82 10.08 3.39 8.79
N MET A 83 11.05 4.30 8.78
CA MET A 83 11.36 5.06 7.57
C MET A 83 11.92 4.14 6.50
N ASP A 84 12.84 3.25 6.86
CA ASP A 84 13.42 2.30 5.91
C ASP A 84 12.35 1.38 5.32
N SER A 85 11.44 0.86 6.17
CA SER A 85 10.31 0.06 5.69
C SER A 85 9.43 0.84 4.72
N SER A 86 9.15 2.11 5.02
CA SER A 86 8.30 2.93 4.16
C SER A 86 8.90 3.13 2.78
N LEU A 87 10.22 3.29 2.69
CA LEU A 87 10.90 3.46 1.40
C LEU A 87 10.84 2.18 0.57
N ILE A 88 10.93 1.02 1.20
CA ILE A 88 10.79 -0.28 0.52
C ILE A 88 9.38 -0.40 -0.09
N PHE A 89 8.35 -0.14 0.70
CA PHE A 89 6.97 -0.18 0.22
C PHE A 89 6.72 0.83 -0.90
N GLN A 90 7.28 2.04 -0.78
CA GLN A 90 7.12 3.08 -1.80
C GLN A 90 7.65 2.62 -3.15
N GLU A 91 8.81 1.98 -3.17
CA GLU A 91 9.43 1.48 -4.40
C GLU A 91 8.55 0.44 -5.08
N TYR A 92 8.03 -0.54 -4.33
CA TYR A 92 7.16 -1.59 -4.86
C TYR A 92 5.81 -1.01 -5.32
N TRP A 93 5.26 -0.07 -4.57
CA TRP A 93 4.03 0.62 -4.95
C TRP A 93 4.18 1.36 -6.28
N LYS A 94 5.31 2.05 -6.47
CA LYS A 94 5.58 2.75 -7.74
C LYS A 94 5.65 1.78 -8.90
N LYS A 95 6.27 0.61 -8.72
CA LYS A 95 6.30 -0.43 -9.75
C LYS A 95 4.90 -0.91 -10.10
N ALA A 96 4.09 -1.17 -9.08
CA ALA A 96 2.74 -1.69 -9.29
C ALA A 96 1.86 -0.68 -10.02
N ARG A 97 1.84 0.57 -9.58
CA ARG A 97 0.95 1.59 -10.15
C ARG A 97 1.34 1.99 -11.59
N THR A 98 2.57 1.73 -12.00
CA THR A 98 3.05 2.06 -13.35
C THR A 98 3.13 0.84 -14.26
N ASN A 99 2.74 -0.34 -13.77
CA ASN A 99 2.75 -1.56 -14.54
C ASN A 99 1.80 -1.42 -15.75
N LYS A 100 2.28 -1.71 -16.94
CA LYS A 100 1.52 -1.50 -18.17
C LYS A 100 0.26 -2.36 -18.24
N LYS A 101 0.34 -3.63 -17.83
CA LYS A 101 -0.84 -4.51 -17.84
C LYS A 101 -1.86 -4.05 -16.80
N TYR A 102 -1.41 -3.64 -15.61
CA TYR A 102 -2.29 -3.07 -14.59
C TYR A 102 -3.06 -1.87 -15.13
N LEU A 103 -2.36 -0.94 -15.78
CA LEU A 103 -2.99 0.26 -16.34
C LEU A 103 -3.99 -0.07 -17.44
N ARG A 104 -3.68 -1.06 -18.29
CA ARG A 104 -4.60 -1.52 -19.32
C ARG A 104 -5.86 -2.12 -18.71
N LEU A 105 -5.72 -3.02 -17.74
CA LEU A 105 -6.87 -3.63 -17.07
C LEU A 105 -7.70 -2.60 -16.31
N LYS A 106 -7.05 -1.60 -15.72
CA LYS A 106 -7.73 -0.50 -15.05
C LYS A 106 -8.63 0.27 -16.01
N GLU A 107 -8.13 0.58 -17.19
CA GLU A 107 -8.89 1.28 -18.21
C GLU A 107 -10.05 0.43 -18.73
N GLU A 108 -9.82 -0.85 -18.99
CA GLU A 108 -10.87 -1.78 -19.41
C GLU A 108 -11.98 -1.91 -18.36
N PHE A 109 -11.59 -2.03 -17.09
CA PHE A 109 -12.54 -2.12 -15.98
C PHE A 109 -13.39 -0.86 -15.86
N LYS A 110 -12.75 0.31 -15.96
CA LYS A 110 -13.41 1.61 -15.92
C LYS A 110 -14.42 1.76 -17.05
N ASN A 111 -14.04 1.37 -18.28
CA ASN A 111 -14.91 1.44 -19.43
C ASN A 111 -16.10 0.50 -19.31
N ALA A 112 -15.88 -0.71 -18.77
CA ALA A 112 -16.96 -1.67 -18.54
C ALA A 112 -17.99 -1.11 -17.55
N ILE A 113 -17.56 -0.43 -16.49
CA ILE A 113 -18.47 0.20 -15.53
C ILE A 113 -19.27 1.32 -16.21
N ILE A 114 -18.63 2.14 -17.02
CA ILE A 114 -19.30 3.23 -17.75
C ILE A 114 -20.39 2.66 -18.68
N GLU A 115 -20.09 1.58 -19.40
CA GLU A 115 -21.06 0.92 -20.28
C GLU A 115 -22.25 0.37 -19.49
N MET A 116 -22.02 -0.18 -18.30
CA MET A 116 -23.09 -0.69 -17.44
C MET A 116 -24.02 0.41 -16.95
N GLU A 117 -23.51 1.63 -16.77
CA GLU A 117 -24.26 2.78 -16.27
C GLU A 117 -25.00 3.53 -17.38
N SER A 118 -24.66 3.29 -18.62
CA SER A 118 -25.33 3.89 -19.78
C SER A 118 -26.45 2.98 -20.35
#